data_be669739b6883a865c17c1076da40a0b
#
_entry.id   be669739b6883a865c17c1076da40a0b
#
_cell.length_a   1.000
_cell.length_b   1.000
_cell.length_c   1.000
_cell.angle_alpha   90.00
_cell.angle_beta   90.00
_cell.angle_gamma   90.00
#
_symmetry.space_group_name_H-M   'P 1'
#
loop_
_entity.id
_entity.type
_entity.pdbx_description
1 polymer ?
#
loop_
_entity_poly.entity_id
_entity_poly.type
_entity_poly.pdbx_seq_one_letter_code
_entity_poly.pdbx_strand_id
1 'polypeptide(L)'
;MLKKISSLATLITAAVIAFSSHAAENPLSSAPSGASGPSIVIGSADFPESELIATIYAQALRVKGIKAETKLNIGSREVYMPALLDGSIDLIPEYTGATLSYLDKNSTVSAASDVAQALAKALPAKISMLTYSKAEDSDVLAVTEAMARKYSLVSIADLSPVASKLVLGAPPEWKTRQEGVVGLKQVYGLNFKSFKTLDVAGPLTVSALRNGQVQAADMTSTDPAMKQEKLVALKDTKNLFAAQNIVPLIASNKLNDNVSNALNAVSAALTTEDLVLMNGRLANHESYDTVAADWLHKKGLSR
;
A
#
# COMPACT_ATOMS: atom_id res chain seq x y z
N MET A 1 -67.10 16.07 -69.98
CA MET A 1 -67.88 17.12 -69.32
C MET A 1 -67.06 17.81 -68.24
N LEU A 2 -66.99 19.10 -68.38
CA LEU A 2 -66.25 20.06 -67.52
C LEU A 2 -66.70 20.07 -66.09
N LYS A 3 -65.78 20.35 -65.19
CA LYS A 3 -65.96 21.51 -64.35
C LYS A 3 -64.64 21.87 -63.62
N LYS A 4 -64.16 23.05 -63.87
CA LYS A 4 -63.14 23.84 -63.20
C LYS A 4 -63.65 24.17 -61.78
N ILE A 5 -62.78 24.14 -60.79
CA ILE A 5 -62.87 25.05 -59.63
C ILE A 5 -61.48 25.53 -59.25
N SER A 6 -61.40 26.83 -59.02
CA SER A 6 -60.26 27.69 -58.89
C SER A 6 -59.53 27.59 -57.57
N SER A 7 -58.29 28.03 -57.67
CA SER A 7 -57.32 28.39 -56.63
C SER A 7 -57.82 29.26 -55.49
N LEU A 8 -57.30 29.03 -54.33
CA LEU A 8 -57.04 30.10 -53.34
C LEU A 8 -55.76 29.79 -52.57
N ALA A 9 -54.76 30.57 -52.86
CA ALA A 9 -53.47 30.50 -52.16
C ALA A 9 -53.60 31.31 -50.85
N THR A 10 -53.33 30.65 -49.71
CA THR A 10 -53.20 31.35 -48.44
C THR A 10 -51.76 31.28 -48.01
N LEU A 11 -51.08 32.42 -48.02
CA LEU A 11 -49.74 32.63 -47.42
C LEU A 11 -49.86 32.53 -45.91
N ILE A 12 -49.19 31.55 -45.32
CA ILE A 12 -48.98 31.49 -43.86
C ILE A 12 -47.52 31.85 -43.63
N THR A 13 -47.32 33.03 -43.04
CA THR A 13 -46.03 33.55 -42.58
C THR A 13 -45.70 32.81 -41.25
N ALA A 14 -44.77 31.89 -41.24
CA ALA A 14 -44.27 31.25 -40.03
C ALA A 14 -43.22 32.15 -39.33
N ALA A 15 -43.60 32.72 -38.23
CA ALA A 15 -42.67 33.39 -37.29
C ALA A 15 -41.86 32.33 -36.55
N VAL A 16 -40.55 32.23 -36.86
CA VAL A 16 -39.60 31.40 -36.09
C VAL A 16 -39.24 32.13 -34.83
N ILE A 17 -39.84 31.72 -33.70
CA ILE A 17 -39.38 32.13 -32.37
C ILE A 17 -38.20 31.26 -31.99
N ALA A 18 -37.00 31.85 -32.02
CA ALA A 18 -35.79 31.23 -31.48
C ALA A 18 -35.88 31.21 -29.95
N PHE A 19 -36.16 30.06 -29.37
CA PHE A 19 -35.95 29.81 -27.96
C PHE A 19 -34.47 29.66 -27.69
N SER A 20 -33.82 30.67 -27.13
CA SER A 20 -32.51 30.57 -26.54
C SER A 20 -32.63 29.72 -25.26
N SER A 21 -32.32 28.43 -25.36
CA SER A 21 -32.18 27.57 -24.19
C SER A 21 -30.92 27.97 -23.44
N HIS A 22 -31.07 28.74 -22.37
CA HIS A 22 -30.07 28.85 -21.34
C HIS A 22 -30.00 27.50 -20.64
N ALA A 23 -28.96 26.71 -20.97
CA ALA A 23 -28.61 25.55 -20.18
C ALA A 23 -28.22 26.08 -18.79
N ALA A 24 -29.04 25.78 -17.78
CA ALA A 24 -28.67 26.01 -16.41
C ALA A 24 -27.38 25.23 -16.12
N GLU A 25 -26.28 25.92 -15.87
CA GLU A 25 -25.04 25.32 -15.40
C GLU A 25 -25.32 24.63 -14.07
N ASN A 26 -25.02 23.34 -14.03
CA ASN A 26 -25.17 22.51 -12.85
C ASN A 26 -24.08 22.93 -11.83
N PRO A 27 -24.41 23.51 -10.66
CA PRO A 27 -23.40 24.02 -9.72
C PRO A 27 -22.55 22.92 -9.04
N LEU A 28 -22.75 21.65 -9.41
CA LEU A 28 -22.00 20.51 -8.90
C LEU A 28 -20.87 20.03 -9.85
N SER A 29 -20.63 20.71 -10.97
CA SER A 29 -19.56 20.36 -11.93
C SER A 29 -18.35 21.29 -11.86
N SER A 30 -17.94 21.76 -10.70
CA SER A 30 -16.61 22.35 -10.50
C SER A 30 -15.58 21.27 -10.12
N ALA A 31 -15.35 20.32 -11.03
CA ALA A 31 -14.07 19.66 -11.04
C ALA A 31 -13.01 20.68 -11.48
N PRO A 32 -11.85 20.78 -10.81
CA PRO A 32 -10.81 21.70 -11.26
C PRO A 32 -10.36 21.30 -12.67
N SER A 33 -10.80 22.07 -13.65
CA SER A 33 -10.40 21.93 -15.04
C SER A 33 -8.93 22.40 -15.15
N GLY A 34 -8.00 21.44 -15.23
CA GLY A 34 -6.58 21.79 -15.39
C GLY A 34 -5.60 20.63 -15.48
N ALA A 35 -5.97 19.40 -15.13
CA ALA A 35 -5.02 18.28 -15.24
C ALA A 35 -4.92 17.81 -16.70
N SER A 36 -3.91 18.28 -17.42
CA SER A 36 -3.58 17.82 -18.78
C SER A 36 -2.57 16.67 -18.69
N GLY A 37 -2.90 15.53 -19.29
CA GLY A 37 -1.99 14.37 -19.37
C GLY A 37 -2.67 13.04 -19.01
N PRO A 38 -2.01 11.91 -19.30
CA PRO A 38 -2.49 10.59 -18.89
C PRO A 38 -2.50 10.48 -17.36
N SER A 39 -3.50 9.80 -16.81
CA SER A 39 -3.61 9.53 -15.38
C SER A 39 -2.45 8.62 -14.90
N ILE A 40 -2.00 8.81 -13.66
CA ILE A 40 -1.12 7.87 -12.95
C ILE A 40 -2.00 6.95 -12.12
N VAL A 41 -1.95 5.67 -12.39
CA VAL A 41 -2.69 4.64 -11.64
C VAL A 41 -1.81 4.13 -10.49
N ILE A 42 -2.22 4.39 -9.25
CA ILE A 42 -1.51 3.98 -8.05
C ILE A 42 -2.12 2.70 -7.50
N GLY A 43 -1.33 1.64 -7.46
CA GLY A 43 -1.72 0.37 -6.85
C GLY A 43 -1.44 0.32 -5.36
N SER A 44 -2.04 -0.66 -4.67
CA SER A 44 -1.66 -1.07 -3.32
C SER A 44 -1.63 -2.57 -3.17
N ALA A 45 -0.90 -3.06 -2.16
CA ALA A 45 -1.09 -4.40 -1.63
C ALA A 45 -2.45 -4.52 -0.92
N ASP A 46 -2.77 -5.72 -0.43
CA ASP A 46 -4.04 -6.09 0.20
C ASP A 46 -4.04 -5.92 1.73
N PHE A 47 -3.43 -4.85 2.21
CA PHE A 47 -3.47 -4.49 3.63
C PHE A 47 -3.57 -2.96 3.84
N PRO A 48 -4.15 -2.53 4.98
CA PRO A 48 -4.60 -1.14 5.18
C PRO A 48 -3.50 -0.09 5.04
N GLU A 49 -2.27 -0.33 5.53
CA GLU A 49 -1.19 0.65 5.45
C GLU A 49 -0.78 0.92 4.00
N SER A 50 -0.65 -0.13 3.18
CA SER A 50 -0.34 0.02 1.75
C SER A 50 -1.43 0.81 1.01
N GLU A 51 -2.71 0.52 1.31
CA GLU A 51 -3.84 1.25 0.73
C GLU A 51 -3.85 2.73 1.13
N LEU A 52 -3.51 3.02 2.38
CA LEU A 52 -3.37 4.39 2.88
C LEU A 52 -2.25 5.14 2.20
N ILE A 53 -1.05 4.55 2.10
CA ILE A 53 0.10 5.22 1.48
C ILE A 53 -0.18 5.47 -0.02
N ALA A 54 -0.81 4.52 -0.72
CA ALA A 54 -1.26 4.71 -2.10
C ALA A 54 -2.25 5.89 -2.22
N THR A 55 -3.17 6.02 -1.26
CA THR A 55 -4.11 7.15 -1.20
C THR A 55 -3.40 8.47 -0.93
N ILE A 56 -2.39 8.50 -0.03
CA ILE A 56 -1.54 9.67 0.22
C ILE A 56 -0.81 10.09 -1.07
N TYR A 57 -0.21 9.14 -1.81
CA TYR A 57 0.46 9.43 -3.08
C TYR A 57 -0.51 10.01 -4.10
N ALA A 58 -1.72 9.43 -4.24
CA ALA A 58 -2.73 9.94 -5.16
C ALA A 58 -3.14 11.38 -4.82
N GLN A 59 -3.40 11.67 -3.55
CA GLN A 59 -3.79 13.01 -3.12
C GLN A 59 -2.65 14.01 -3.28
N ALA A 60 -1.40 13.65 -2.94
CA ALA A 60 -0.23 14.50 -3.12
C ALA A 60 0.01 14.87 -4.60
N LEU A 61 -0.17 13.92 -5.51
CA LEU A 61 -0.09 14.17 -6.96
C LEU A 61 -1.23 15.08 -7.44
N ARG A 62 -2.46 14.85 -6.99
CA ARG A 62 -3.62 15.70 -7.35
C ARG A 62 -3.45 17.15 -6.89
N VAL A 63 -2.88 17.39 -5.73
CA VAL A 63 -2.54 18.74 -5.23
C VAL A 63 -1.60 19.48 -6.20
N LYS A 64 -0.72 18.75 -6.90
CA LYS A 64 0.18 19.32 -7.92
C LYS A 64 -0.43 19.33 -9.32
N GLY A 65 -1.74 19.16 -9.45
CA GLY A 65 -2.46 19.18 -10.73
C GLY A 65 -2.22 17.95 -11.61
N ILE A 66 -1.70 16.85 -11.04
CA ILE A 66 -1.45 15.61 -11.77
C ILE A 66 -2.67 14.71 -11.60
N LYS A 67 -3.21 14.18 -12.71
CA LYS A 67 -4.29 13.19 -12.66
C LYS A 67 -3.76 11.91 -12.01
N ALA A 68 -4.41 11.47 -10.96
CA ALA A 68 -4.02 10.28 -10.22
C ALA A 68 -5.26 9.50 -9.77
N GLU A 69 -5.22 8.19 -9.97
CA GLU A 69 -6.30 7.26 -9.61
C GLU A 69 -5.73 6.13 -8.77
N THR A 70 -6.49 5.64 -7.82
CA THR A 70 -6.09 4.52 -6.98
C THR A 70 -6.74 3.21 -7.45
N LYS A 71 -5.98 2.13 -7.41
CA LYS A 71 -6.41 0.75 -7.61
C LYS A 71 -5.95 -0.04 -6.40
N LEU A 72 -6.75 0.01 -5.34
CA LEU A 72 -6.39 -0.54 -4.04
C LEU A 72 -6.68 -2.04 -3.95
N ASN A 73 -6.07 -2.70 -2.95
CA ASN A 73 -6.34 -4.09 -2.59
C ASN A 73 -6.11 -5.07 -3.76
N ILE A 74 -4.98 -4.95 -4.46
CA ILE A 74 -4.68 -5.78 -5.64
C ILE A 74 -4.29 -7.21 -5.21
N GLY A 75 -3.63 -7.36 -4.07
CA GLY A 75 -3.10 -8.63 -3.58
C GLY A 75 -1.65 -8.52 -3.11
N SER A 76 -0.99 -9.66 -2.96
CA SER A 76 0.42 -9.72 -2.55
C SER A 76 1.38 -9.21 -3.64
N ARG A 77 2.67 -9.06 -3.28
CA ARG A 77 3.74 -8.57 -4.18
C ARG A 77 3.84 -9.42 -5.46
N GLU A 78 3.60 -10.70 -5.35
CA GLU A 78 3.60 -11.65 -6.47
C GLU A 78 2.50 -11.33 -7.51
N VAL A 79 1.46 -10.57 -7.12
CA VAL A 79 0.36 -10.13 -7.99
C VAL A 79 0.61 -8.72 -8.53
N TYR A 80 0.94 -7.74 -7.66
CA TYR A 80 1.04 -6.35 -8.10
C TYR A 80 2.36 -5.99 -8.79
N MET A 81 3.49 -6.69 -8.54
CA MET A 81 4.74 -6.41 -9.27
C MET A 81 4.64 -6.73 -10.77
N PRO A 82 4.03 -7.86 -11.20
CA PRO A 82 3.68 -8.05 -12.60
C PRO A 82 2.80 -6.93 -13.17
N ALA A 83 1.78 -6.46 -12.41
CA ALA A 83 0.89 -5.37 -12.86
C ALA A 83 1.62 -4.02 -13.02
N LEU A 84 2.65 -3.76 -12.22
CA LEU A 84 3.53 -2.59 -12.40
C LEU A 84 4.41 -2.74 -13.64
N LEU A 85 4.90 -3.95 -13.92
CA LEU A 85 5.76 -4.22 -15.08
C LEU A 85 5.02 -4.20 -16.41
N ASP A 86 3.75 -4.60 -16.44
CA ASP A 86 2.91 -4.61 -17.65
C ASP A 86 2.15 -3.28 -17.86
N GLY A 87 2.19 -2.36 -16.89
CA GLY A 87 1.55 -1.05 -16.96
C GLY A 87 0.06 -1.05 -16.57
N SER A 88 -0.45 -2.10 -15.95
CA SER A 88 -1.80 -2.13 -15.37
C SER A 88 -1.94 -1.20 -14.15
N ILE A 89 -0.82 -0.91 -13.50
CA ILE A 89 -0.60 0.18 -12.56
C ILE A 89 0.70 0.90 -12.90
N ASP A 90 0.83 2.16 -12.49
CA ASP A 90 2.00 3.00 -12.80
C ASP A 90 2.89 3.26 -11.58
N LEU A 91 2.35 3.20 -10.38
CA LEU A 91 3.01 3.54 -9.12
C LEU A 91 2.51 2.62 -8.01
N ILE A 92 3.40 2.26 -7.09
CA ILE A 92 3.04 1.51 -5.88
C ILE A 92 3.92 1.96 -4.71
N PRO A 93 3.36 2.09 -3.49
CA PRO A 93 4.16 2.16 -2.27
C PRO A 93 4.73 0.78 -1.97
N GLU A 94 6.04 0.71 -1.71
CA GLU A 94 6.76 -0.52 -1.42
C GLU A 94 7.63 -0.40 -0.18
N TYR A 95 8.15 -1.52 0.26
CA TYR A 95 9.02 -1.68 1.42
C TYR A 95 10.37 -2.20 0.92
N THR A 96 11.45 -1.46 1.20
CA THR A 96 12.76 -1.66 0.54
C THR A 96 13.30 -3.08 0.69
N GLY A 97 13.30 -3.64 1.89
CA GLY A 97 13.85 -4.97 2.16
C GLY A 97 13.04 -6.10 1.55
N ALA A 98 11.71 -6.07 1.70
CA ALA A 98 10.84 -7.09 1.14
C ALA A 98 10.83 -7.08 -0.39
N THR A 99 10.92 -5.90 -1.01
CA THR A 99 11.07 -5.78 -2.46
C THR A 99 12.41 -6.32 -2.93
N LEU A 100 13.49 -6.01 -2.21
CA LEU A 100 14.81 -6.57 -2.51
C LEU A 100 14.80 -8.09 -2.42
N SER A 101 14.24 -8.67 -1.35
CA SER A 101 14.12 -10.12 -1.15
C SER A 101 13.29 -10.80 -2.26
N TYR A 102 12.27 -10.11 -2.77
CA TYR A 102 11.48 -10.59 -3.91
C TYR A 102 12.29 -10.65 -5.20
N LEU A 103 13.13 -9.63 -5.46
CA LEU A 103 13.93 -9.50 -6.69
C LEU A 103 15.26 -10.28 -6.63
N ASP A 104 15.89 -10.31 -5.46
CA ASP A 104 17.15 -11.03 -5.20
C ASP A 104 17.06 -11.82 -3.88
N LYS A 105 16.66 -13.08 -4.00
CA LYS A 105 16.51 -14.01 -2.88
C LYS A 105 17.83 -14.33 -2.14
N ASN A 106 18.97 -13.99 -2.74
CA ASN A 106 20.30 -14.28 -2.18
C ASN A 106 20.89 -13.05 -1.48
N SER A 107 20.23 -11.93 -1.51
CA SER A 107 20.69 -10.73 -0.82
C SER A 107 20.78 -10.95 0.69
N THR A 108 21.89 -10.51 1.28
CA THR A 108 22.17 -10.63 2.72
C THR A 108 22.31 -9.27 3.40
N VAL A 109 22.12 -8.17 2.64
CA VAL A 109 22.19 -6.82 3.20
C VAL A 109 20.98 -6.54 4.09
N SER A 110 21.20 -5.84 5.21
CA SER A 110 20.12 -5.54 6.18
C SER A 110 20.03 -4.06 6.56
N ALA A 111 21.14 -3.30 6.47
CA ALA A 111 21.12 -1.87 6.79
C ALA A 111 20.39 -1.06 5.71
N ALA A 112 19.60 -0.05 6.11
CA ALA A 112 18.73 0.73 5.23
C ALA A 112 19.42 1.26 3.95
N SER A 113 20.62 1.85 4.08
CA SER A 113 21.37 2.37 2.94
C SER A 113 21.80 1.29 1.96
N ASP A 114 22.25 0.13 2.47
CA ASP A 114 22.75 -0.98 1.66
C ASP A 114 21.60 -1.69 0.95
N VAL A 115 20.46 -1.86 1.67
CA VAL A 115 19.22 -2.40 1.12
C VAL A 115 18.71 -1.50 -0.03
N ALA A 116 18.66 -0.18 0.18
CA ALA A 116 18.21 0.75 -0.85
C ALA A 116 19.13 0.73 -2.09
N GLN A 117 20.44 0.67 -1.90
CA GLN A 117 21.40 0.57 -3.02
C GLN A 117 21.28 -0.76 -3.78
N ALA A 118 21.13 -1.87 -3.05
CA ALA A 118 20.94 -3.18 -3.65
C ALA A 118 19.60 -3.25 -4.41
N LEU A 119 18.54 -2.73 -3.83
CA LEU A 119 17.22 -2.64 -4.47
C LEU A 119 17.29 -1.84 -5.78
N ALA A 120 17.91 -0.65 -5.75
CA ALA A 120 18.05 0.17 -6.94
C ALA A 120 18.77 -0.54 -8.09
N LYS A 121 19.72 -1.43 -7.77
CA LYS A 121 20.45 -2.26 -8.77
C LYS A 121 19.63 -3.46 -9.25
N ALA A 122 18.78 -4.02 -8.39
CA ALA A 122 17.97 -5.20 -8.71
C ALA A 122 16.69 -4.87 -9.48
N LEU A 123 16.25 -3.62 -9.46
CA LEU A 123 15.02 -3.20 -10.14
C LEU A 123 15.12 -3.37 -11.66
N PRO A 124 14.07 -3.87 -12.32
CA PRO A 124 13.97 -3.87 -13.78
C PRO A 124 14.05 -2.45 -14.35
N ALA A 125 14.66 -2.28 -15.52
CA ALA A 125 14.85 -0.96 -16.17
C ALA A 125 13.57 -0.15 -16.41
N LYS A 126 12.40 -0.81 -16.44
CA LYS A 126 11.09 -0.18 -16.58
C LYS A 126 10.58 0.47 -15.30
N ILE A 127 11.21 0.21 -14.16
CA ILE A 127 10.77 0.71 -12.85
C ILE A 127 11.85 1.64 -12.29
N SER A 128 11.44 2.82 -11.86
CA SER A 128 12.28 3.77 -11.15
C SER A 128 11.95 3.77 -9.66
N MET A 129 12.99 3.74 -8.83
CA MET A 129 12.88 3.95 -7.39
C MET A 129 13.07 5.44 -7.09
N LEU A 130 12.13 6.03 -6.35
CA LEU A 130 12.28 7.38 -5.84
C LEU A 130 12.95 7.38 -4.46
N THR A 131 13.06 8.56 -3.84
CA THR A 131 13.65 8.67 -2.51
C THR A 131 12.81 7.88 -1.50
N TYR A 132 13.44 6.96 -0.78
CA TYR A 132 12.77 6.25 0.30
C TYR A 132 12.60 7.13 1.54
N SER A 133 11.58 6.84 2.30
CA SER A 133 11.26 7.51 3.57
C SER A 133 12.17 7.05 4.69
N LYS A 134 12.28 7.85 5.77
CA LYS A 134 12.81 7.37 7.06
C LYS A 134 11.82 6.49 7.82
N ALA A 135 10.55 6.52 7.43
CA ALA A 135 9.54 5.64 8.01
C ALA A 135 9.83 4.18 7.64
N GLU A 136 9.70 3.32 8.61
CA GLU A 136 9.85 1.87 8.48
C GLU A 136 8.61 1.16 9.00
N ASP A 137 8.19 0.12 8.30
CA ASP A 137 7.29 -0.90 8.82
C ASP A 137 7.86 -2.27 8.50
N SER A 138 8.35 -2.95 9.53
CA SER A 138 9.06 -4.22 9.41
C SER A 138 8.17 -5.38 9.84
N ASP A 139 8.32 -6.50 9.14
CA ASP A 139 7.81 -7.77 9.65
C ASP A 139 8.41 -8.06 11.02
N VAL A 140 7.60 -8.52 11.93
CA VAL A 140 8.01 -8.98 13.26
C VAL A 140 7.36 -10.31 13.56
N LEU A 141 8.14 -11.26 14.05
CA LEU A 141 7.58 -12.50 14.60
C LEU A 141 7.06 -12.21 16.01
N ALA A 142 5.75 -12.16 16.15
CA ALA A 142 5.08 -11.79 17.39
C ALA A 142 4.50 -13.02 18.11
N VAL A 143 4.50 -12.93 19.43
CA VAL A 143 3.85 -13.88 20.33
C VAL A 143 3.02 -13.12 21.37
N THR A 144 2.08 -13.78 22.04
CA THR A 144 1.40 -13.17 23.18
C THR A 144 2.35 -13.03 24.39
N GLU A 145 2.10 -12.05 25.26
CA GLU A 145 2.88 -11.90 26.52
C GLU A 145 2.88 -13.19 27.36
N ALA A 146 1.76 -13.90 27.41
CA ALA A 146 1.66 -15.19 28.09
C ALA A 146 2.60 -16.26 27.50
N MET A 147 2.71 -16.31 26.16
CA MET A 147 3.65 -17.21 25.47
C MET A 147 5.10 -16.82 25.73
N ALA A 148 5.41 -15.51 25.64
CA ALA A 148 6.74 -15.00 25.92
C ALA A 148 7.20 -15.37 27.35
N ARG A 149 6.34 -15.19 28.34
CA ARG A 149 6.63 -15.58 29.74
C ARG A 149 6.77 -17.09 29.92
N LYS A 150 5.84 -17.87 29.35
CA LYS A 150 5.81 -19.34 29.50
C LYS A 150 7.09 -20.01 29.04
N TYR A 151 7.68 -19.53 27.96
CA TYR A 151 8.86 -20.10 27.32
C TYR A 151 10.10 -19.20 27.40
N SER A 152 10.04 -18.09 28.17
CA SER A 152 11.12 -17.12 28.32
C SER A 152 11.63 -16.58 26.97
N LEU A 153 10.69 -16.27 26.05
CA LEU A 153 11.01 -15.82 24.70
C LEU A 153 11.33 -14.32 24.69
N VAL A 154 12.48 -13.95 24.19
CA VAL A 154 12.95 -12.57 23.98
C VAL A 154 13.34 -12.35 22.53
N SER A 155 13.86 -13.38 21.88
CA SER A 155 14.35 -13.34 20.50
C SER A 155 13.76 -14.50 19.68
N ILE A 156 13.86 -14.40 18.36
CA ILE A 156 13.45 -15.47 17.44
C ILE A 156 14.24 -16.76 17.72
N ALA A 157 15.50 -16.65 18.11
CA ALA A 157 16.34 -17.79 18.46
C ALA A 157 15.80 -18.62 19.63
N ASP A 158 15.11 -17.97 20.58
CA ASP A 158 14.56 -18.65 21.76
C ASP A 158 13.40 -19.60 21.43
N LEU A 159 12.84 -19.51 20.22
CA LEU A 159 11.84 -20.45 19.75
C LEU A 159 12.41 -21.84 19.43
N SER A 160 13.73 -21.99 19.24
CA SER A 160 14.37 -23.23 18.77
C SER A 160 13.94 -24.49 19.57
N PRO A 161 13.91 -24.50 20.92
CA PRO A 161 13.53 -25.70 21.66
C PRO A 161 12.01 -26.01 21.66
N VAL A 162 11.18 -25.06 21.19
CA VAL A 162 9.73 -25.16 21.30
C VAL A 162 8.98 -25.07 19.96
N ALA A 163 9.61 -24.56 18.89
CA ALA A 163 8.98 -24.32 17.59
C ALA A 163 8.20 -25.54 17.06
N SER A 164 8.73 -26.76 17.22
CA SER A 164 8.08 -28.00 16.79
C SER A 164 6.74 -28.32 17.49
N LYS A 165 6.41 -27.59 18.53
CA LYS A 165 5.13 -27.68 19.26
C LYS A 165 4.17 -26.54 18.93
N LEU A 166 4.64 -25.50 18.23
CA LEU A 166 3.93 -24.26 17.98
C LEU A 166 3.37 -24.22 16.55
N VAL A 167 2.23 -23.55 16.41
CA VAL A 167 1.63 -23.22 15.11
C VAL A 167 2.04 -21.81 14.76
N LEU A 168 2.58 -21.62 13.56
CA LEU A 168 2.90 -20.30 12.97
C LEU A 168 1.71 -19.81 12.15
N GLY A 169 1.27 -18.58 12.40
CA GLY A 169 0.25 -17.89 11.62
C GLY A 169 0.89 -16.80 10.74
N ALA A 170 0.56 -16.76 9.46
CA ALA A 170 1.04 -15.71 8.55
C ALA A 170 0.24 -15.75 7.23
N PRO A 171 0.37 -14.74 6.34
CA PRO A 171 -0.24 -14.79 5.03
C PRO A 171 0.37 -15.91 4.17
N PRO A 172 -0.35 -16.40 3.14
CA PRO A 172 0.01 -17.63 2.42
C PRO A 172 1.39 -17.58 1.75
N GLU A 173 1.82 -16.43 1.26
CA GLU A 173 3.12 -16.21 0.62
C GLU A 173 4.31 -16.38 1.56
N TRP A 174 4.14 -16.22 2.87
CA TRP A 174 5.19 -16.47 3.87
C TRP A 174 5.73 -17.91 3.86
N LYS A 175 4.96 -18.85 3.30
CA LYS A 175 5.43 -20.23 3.13
C LYS A 175 6.68 -20.33 2.24
N THR A 176 6.82 -19.43 1.28
CA THR A 176 7.83 -19.49 0.21
C THR A 176 8.79 -18.31 0.21
N ARG A 177 8.50 -17.26 0.96
CA ARG A 177 9.36 -16.08 1.07
C ARG A 177 10.56 -16.33 1.96
N GLN A 178 11.67 -15.63 1.65
CA GLN A 178 12.90 -15.68 2.45
C GLN A 178 12.70 -15.06 3.82
N GLU A 179 11.91 -14.01 3.95
CA GLU A 179 11.51 -13.40 5.22
C GLU A 179 10.47 -14.25 6.00
N GLY A 180 9.98 -15.33 5.43
CA GLY A 180 8.99 -16.22 6.02
C GLY A 180 9.56 -17.55 6.51
N VAL A 181 8.80 -18.62 6.26
CA VAL A 181 9.13 -19.99 6.71
C VAL A 181 10.50 -20.45 6.21
N VAL A 182 10.86 -20.08 4.97
CA VAL A 182 12.15 -20.44 4.37
C VAL A 182 13.31 -19.90 5.20
N GLY A 183 13.33 -18.61 5.48
CA GLY A 183 14.42 -17.99 6.25
C GLY A 183 14.36 -18.35 7.74
N LEU A 184 13.20 -18.46 8.35
CA LEU A 184 13.08 -18.95 9.73
C LEU A 184 13.73 -20.31 9.89
N LYS A 185 13.59 -21.20 8.89
CA LYS A 185 14.25 -22.51 8.87
C LYS A 185 15.75 -22.39 8.58
N GLN A 186 16.16 -21.63 7.56
CA GLN A 186 17.55 -21.57 7.12
C GLN A 186 18.44 -20.81 8.11
N VAL A 187 17.97 -19.67 8.63
CA VAL A 187 18.73 -18.76 9.48
C VAL A 187 18.64 -19.16 10.95
N TYR A 188 17.46 -19.52 11.41
CA TYR A 188 17.18 -19.82 12.82
C TYR A 188 17.01 -21.31 13.14
N GLY A 189 16.93 -22.19 12.12
CA GLY A 189 16.72 -23.62 12.29
C GLY A 189 15.30 -23.97 12.77
N LEU A 190 14.34 -23.04 12.66
CA LEU A 190 12.99 -23.24 13.20
C LEU A 190 12.14 -24.12 12.27
N ASN A 191 11.56 -25.16 12.83
CA ASN A 191 10.57 -25.99 12.17
C ASN A 191 9.31 -25.99 13.03
N PHE A 192 8.31 -25.20 12.63
CA PHE A 192 7.04 -25.13 13.32
C PHE A 192 6.22 -26.42 13.13
N LYS A 193 5.37 -26.73 14.12
CA LYS A 193 4.45 -27.89 14.07
C LYS A 193 3.55 -27.83 12.84
N SER A 194 3.03 -26.66 12.52
CA SER A 194 2.19 -26.39 11.35
C SER A 194 2.15 -24.91 11.04
N PHE A 195 1.66 -24.60 9.85
CA PHE A 195 1.42 -23.26 9.36
C PHE A 195 -0.08 -23.03 9.18
N LYS A 196 -0.61 -21.94 9.71
CA LYS A 196 -1.98 -21.49 9.51
C LYS A 196 -1.98 -20.24 8.62
N THR A 197 -2.64 -20.34 7.47
CA THR A 197 -2.85 -19.19 6.59
C THR A 197 -3.83 -18.21 7.23
N LEU A 198 -3.42 -16.95 7.33
CA LEU A 198 -4.15 -15.84 7.90
C LEU A 198 -4.04 -14.62 6.99
N ASP A 199 -4.55 -13.46 7.42
CA ASP A 199 -4.36 -12.18 6.76
C ASP A 199 -2.98 -11.55 7.07
N VAL A 200 -2.66 -10.44 6.40
CA VAL A 200 -1.41 -9.70 6.63
C VAL A 200 -1.58 -8.83 7.88
N ALA A 201 -1.10 -9.35 9.01
CA ALA A 201 -1.16 -8.70 10.34
C ALA A 201 -2.57 -8.19 10.77
N GLY A 202 -3.61 -8.59 10.07
CA GLY A 202 -4.96 -8.09 10.23
C GLY A 202 -5.75 -8.75 11.37
N PRO A 203 -7.08 -8.48 11.43
CA PRO A 203 -7.95 -8.95 12.51
C PRO A 203 -7.99 -10.46 12.69
N LEU A 204 -7.83 -11.25 11.61
CA LEU A 204 -7.79 -12.71 11.69
C LEU A 204 -6.52 -13.18 12.39
N THR A 205 -5.37 -12.58 12.09
CA THR A 205 -4.07 -12.88 12.73
C THR A 205 -4.10 -12.52 14.20
N VAL A 206 -4.57 -11.33 14.55
CA VAL A 206 -4.72 -10.87 15.94
C VAL A 206 -5.66 -11.78 16.73
N SER A 207 -6.81 -12.14 16.16
CA SER A 207 -7.77 -13.06 16.78
C SER A 207 -7.19 -14.47 16.99
N ALA A 208 -6.45 -14.96 16.01
CA ALA A 208 -5.82 -16.28 16.08
C ALA A 208 -4.75 -16.35 17.19
N LEU A 209 -3.93 -15.29 17.36
CA LEU A 209 -2.98 -15.17 18.47
C LEU A 209 -3.69 -15.12 19.81
N ARG A 210 -4.66 -14.21 19.96
CA ARG A 210 -5.42 -14.02 21.21
C ARG A 210 -6.14 -15.28 21.66
N ASN A 211 -6.73 -16.03 20.73
CA ASN A 211 -7.47 -17.25 21.00
C ASN A 211 -6.58 -18.52 21.06
N GLY A 212 -5.26 -18.37 20.94
CA GLY A 212 -4.31 -19.50 20.98
C GLY A 212 -4.40 -20.46 19.80
N GLN A 213 -5.05 -20.07 18.70
CA GLN A 213 -5.10 -20.88 17.47
C GLN A 213 -3.72 -20.93 16.79
N VAL A 214 -2.93 -19.88 16.94
CA VAL A 214 -1.51 -19.83 16.62
C VAL A 214 -0.75 -19.32 17.84
N GLN A 215 0.52 -19.72 17.99
CA GLN A 215 1.35 -19.31 19.12
C GLN A 215 2.39 -18.28 18.74
N ALA A 216 2.76 -18.21 17.47
CA ALA A 216 3.57 -17.15 16.87
C ALA A 216 2.91 -16.74 15.57
N ALA A 217 3.02 -15.47 15.23
CA ALA A 217 2.50 -14.96 13.97
C ALA A 217 3.38 -13.85 13.41
N ASP A 218 3.29 -13.70 12.09
CA ASP A 218 3.74 -12.51 11.38
C ASP A 218 2.83 -11.34 11.73
N MET A 219 3.44 -10.27 12.20
CA MET A 219 2.83 -8.96 12.46
C MET A 219 3.71 -7.89 11.86
N THR A 220 3.22 -6.66 11.80
CA THR A 220 4.04 -5.52 11.38
C THR A 220 4.36 -4.61 12.57
N SER A 221 5.51 -3.93 12.50
CA SER A 221 6.01 -3.10 13.60
C SER A 221 5.15 -1.86 13.86
N THR A 222 4.37 -1.43 12.88
CA THR A 222 3.47 -0.28 12.94
C THR A 222 2.03 -0.65 13.29
N ASP A 223 1.72 -1.95 13.44
CA ASP A 223 0.37 -2.40 13.76
C ASP A 223 -0.05 -1.98 15.18
N PRO A 224 -1.17 -1.25 15.35
CA PRO A 224 -1.65 -0.82 16.66
C PRO A 224 -1.98 -1.99 17.59
N ALA A 225 -2.31 -3.18 17.07
CA ALA A 225 -2.59 -4.37 17.85
C ALA A 225 -1.37 -4.83 18.66
N MET A 226 -0.15 -4.55 18.20
CA MET A 226 1.07 -4.86 18.97
C MET A 226 0.98 -4.31 20.39
N LYS A 227 0.51 -3.07 20.55
CA LYS A 227 0.33 -2.43 21.85
C LYS A 227 -1.00 -2.80 22.50
N GLN A 228 -2.09 -2.79 21.75
CA GLN A 228 -3.45 -3.00 22.27
C GLN A 228 -3.62 -4.41 22.86
N GLU A 229 -3.09 -5.42 22.18
CA GLU A 229 -3.17 -6.83 22.60
C GLU A 229 -1.94 -7.30 23.39
N LYS A 230 -1.03 -6.38 23.73
CA LYS A 230 0.22 -6.67 24.46
C LYS A 230 1.03 -7.80 23.80
N LEU A 231 1.16 -7.73 22.46
CA LEU A 231 1.98 -8.67 21.72
C LEU A 231 3.46 -8.33 21.90
N VAL A 232 4.28 -9.35 21.94
CA VAL A 232 5.73 -9.25 22.09
C VAL A 232 6.37 -9.54 20.74
N ALA A 233 6.98 -8.55 20.11
CA ALA A 233 7.85 -8.75 18.97
C ALA A 233 9.16 -9.40 19.42
N LEU A 234 9.45 -10.58 18.90
CA LEU A 234 10.70 -11.28 19.18
C LEU A 234 11.86 -10.62 18.43
N LYS A 235 12.97 -10.38 19.13
CA LYS A 235 14.16 -9.74 18.52
C LYS A 235 14.74 -10.61 17.41
N ASP A 236 14.95 -10.04 16.26
CA ASP A 236 15.67 -10.65 15.14
C ASP A 236 17.18 -10.44 15.33
N THR A 237 17.84 -11.38 16.00
CA THR A 237 19.27 -11.30 16.33
C THR A 237 20.19 -11.72 15.18
N LYS A 238 19.64 -12.21 14.08
CA LYS A 238 20.39 -12.68 12.92
C LYS A 238 20.06 -11.89 11.64
N ASN A 239 19.34 -10.78 11.76
CA ASN A 239 18.96 -9.89 10.66
C ASN A 239 18.27 -10.63 9.50
N LEU A 240 17.30 -11.51 9.81
CA LEU A 240 16.45 -12.15 8.81
C LEU A 240 15.58 -11.11 8.11
N PHE A 241 15.06 -10.15 8.90
CA PHE A 241 14.28 -9.04 8.39
C PHE A 241 15.21 -7.86 8.09
N ALA A 242 15.35 -7.54 6.81
CA ALA A 242 16.09 -6.35 6.39
C ALA A 242 15.30 -5.07 6.70
N ALA A 243 15.96 -3.90 6.62
CA ALA A 243 15.28 -2.61 6.79
C ALA A 243 14.15 -2.43 5.77
N GLN A 244 12.99 -1.97 6.24
CA GLN A 244 11.72 -1.90 5.49
C GLN A 244 11.27 -0.43 5.37
N ASN A 245 12.10 0.40 4.76
CA ASN A 245 11.74 1.80 4.51
C ASN A 245 10.68 1.89 3.42
N ILE A 246 9.70 2.77 3.64
CA ILE A 246 8.67 3.04 2.63
C ILE A 246 9.30 3.72 1.42
N VAL A 247 9.01 3.23 0.21
CA VAL A 247 9.59 3.73 -1.03
C VAL A 247 8.58 3.75 -2.18
N PRO A 248 8.46 4.87 -2.94
CA PRO A 248 7.66 4.86 -4.15
C PRO A 248 8.40 4.15 -5.28
N LEU A 249 7.79 3.12 -5.88
CA LEU A 249 8.22 2.53 -7.14
C LEU A 249 7.29 2.93 -8.26
N ILE A 250 7.83 3.53 -9.33
CA ILE A 250 7.05 4.08 -10.43
C ILE A 250 7.54 3.55 -11.78
N ALA A 251 6.62 3.34 -12.72
CA ALA A 251 6.96 3.06 -14.11
C ALA A 251 7.80 4.22 -14.68
N SER A 252 8.99 3.92 -15.21
CA SER A 252 9.99 4.91 -15.62
C SER A 252 9.46 5.89 -16.68
N ASN A 253 8.51 5.45 -17.52
CA ASN A 253 7.87 6.28 -18.54
C ASN A 253 6.83 7.27 -17.98
N LYS A 254 6.46 7.16 -16.71
CA LYS A 254 5.56 8.09 -15.99
C LYS A 254 6.31 9.10 -15.14
N LEU A 255 7.62 8.93 -15.00
CA LEU A 255 8.46 9.78 -14.17
C LEU A 255 8.76 11.11 -14.88
N ASN A 256 8.57 12.21 -14.15
CA ASN A 256 9.01 13.57 -14.48
C ASN A 256 9.25 14.34 -13.17
N ASP A 257 9.80 15.55 -13.28
CA ASP A 257 10.17 16.35 -12.12
C ASP A 257 8.99 16.67 -11.18
N ASN A 258 7.81 16.96 -11.74
CA ASN A 258 6.63 17.28 -10.92
C ASN A 258 6.18 16.07 -10.12
N VAL A 259 6.18 14.87 -10.74
CA VAL A 259 5.83 13.62 -10.10
C VAL A 259 6.86 13.25 -9.02
N SER A 260 8.15 13.30 -9.36
CA SER A 260 9.22 12.95 -8.41
C SER A 260 9.26 13.92 -7.22
N ASN A 261 9.10 15.23 -7.45
CA ASN A 261 9.08 16.21 -6.38
C ASN A 261 7.90 16.02 -5.43
N ALA A 262 6.70 15.71 -5.95
CA ALA A 262 5.53 15.44 -5.12
C ALA A 262 5.72 14.21 -4.23
N LEU A 263 6.19 13.09 -4.81
CA LEU A 263 6.36 11.83 -4.08
C LEU A 263 7.56 11.87 -3.11
N ASN A 264 8.66 12.51 -3.50
CA ASN A 264 9.82 12.71 -2.63
C ASN A 264 9.49 13.62 -1.43
N ALA A 265 8.59 14.60 -1.60
CA ALA A 265 8.11 15.43 -0.49
C ALA A 265 7.31 14.58 0.52
N VAL A 266 6.49 13.62 0.06
CA VAL A 266 5.82 12.66 0.94
C VAL A 266 6.85 11.79 1.67
N SER A 267 7.81 11.21 0.96
CA SER A 267 8.87 10.38 1.56
C SER A 267 9.68 11.14 2.62
N ALA A 268 10.00 12.42 2.36
CA ALA A 268 10.75 13.25 3.31
C ALA A 268 9.97 13.56 4.60
N ALA A 269 8.63 13.65 4.51
CA ALA A 269 7.76 14.02 5.62
C ALA A 269 7.25 12.84 6.46
N LEU A 270 7.22 11.63 5.87
CA LEU A 270 6.65 10.43 6.50
C LEU A 270 7.60 9.87 7.56
N THR A 271 7.06 9.56 8.74
CA THR A 271 7.78 8.94 9.87
C THR A 271 7.10 7.66 10.32
N THR A 272 7.82 6.78 11.00
CA THR A 272 7.25 5.55 11.59
C THR A 272 6.12 5.87 12.59
N GLU A 273 6.26 6.97 13.36
CA GLU A 273 5.20 7.42 14.27
C GLU A 273 3.93 7.84 13.52
N ASP A 274 4.08 8.48 12.36
CA ASP A 274 2.92 8.79 11.51
C ASP A 274 2.21 7.52 11.07
N LEU A 275 2.94 6.47 10.66
CA LEU A 275 2.35 5.17 10.27
C LEU A 275 1.56 4.57 11.44
N VAL A 276 2.17 4.47 12.63
CA VAL A 276 1.49 3.93 13.82
C VAL A 276 0.21 4.70 14.14
N LEU A 277 0.25 6.04 14.09
CA LEU A 277 -0.92 6.88 14.37
C LEU A 277 -2.01 6.70 13.31
N MET A 278 -1.63 6.69 12.04
CA MET A 278 -2.57 6.54 10.93
C MET A 278 -3.18 5.14 10.91
N ASN A 279 -2.40 4.09 11.13
CA ASN A 279 -2.89 2.71 11.25
C ASN A 279 -3.87 2.56 12.43
N GLY A 280 -3.62 3.28 13.54
CA GLY A 280 -4.56 3.36 14.65
C GLY A 280 -5.90 3.97 14.27
N ARG A 281 -5.91 4.99 13.40
CA ARG A 281 -7.14 5.61 12.87
C ARG A 281 -7.89 4.65 11.95
N LEU A 282 -7.16 3.93 11.07
CA LEU A 282 -7.77 2.92 10.19
C LEU A 282 -8.38 1.76 10.98
N ALA A 283 -7.73 1.31 12.06
CA ALA A 283 -8.29 0.31 12.98
C ALA A 283 -9.59 0.77 13.66
N ASN A 284 -9.81 2.09 13.78
CA ASN A 284 -11.04 2.70 14.22
C ASN A 284 -12.03 3.00 13.08
N HIS A 285 -11.84 2.39 11.90
CA HIS A 285 -12.70 2.49 10.72
C HIS A 285 -12.79 3.89 10.10
N GLU A 286 -11.78 4.75 10.30
CA GLU A 286 -11.70 6.00 9.53
C GLU A 286 -11.33 5.70 8.07
N SER A 287 -11.82 6.51 7.13
CA SER A 287 -11.56 6.28 5.70
C SER A 287 -10.11 6.64 5.33
N TYR A 288 -9.54 5.94 4.36
CA TYR A 288 -8.23 6.25 3.80
C TYR A 288 -8.13 7.71 3.33
N ASP A 289 -9.17 8.19 2.64
CA ASP A 289 -9.20 9.57 2.12
C ASP A 289 -9.11 10.61 3.24
N THR A 290 -9.84 10.41 4.33
CA THR A 290 -9.81 11.33 5.48
C THR A 290 -8.45 11.31 6.16
N VAL A 291 -7.93 10.10 6.46
CA VAL A 291 -6.63 9.95 7.14
C VAL A 291 -5.50 10.55 6.29
N ALA A 292 -5.51 10.29 4.99
CA ALA A 292 -4.53 10.82 4.04
C ALA A 292 -4.59 12.35 3.94
N ALA A 293 -5.80 12.93 3.80
CA ALA A 293 -5.98 14.37 3.68
C ALA A 293 -5.50 15.11 4.93
N ASP A 294 -5.87 14.62 6.12
CA ASP A 294 -5.45 15.19 7.41
C ASP A 294 -3.94 15.14 7.59
N TRP A 295 -3.32 14.01 7.22
CA TRP A 295 -1.86 13.87 7.31
C TRP A 295 -1.15 14.82 6.34
N LEU A 296 -1.58 14.90 5.07
CA LEU A 296 -1.03 15.84 4.09
C LEU A 296 -1.19 17.28 4.55
N HIS A 297 -2.33 17.65 5.11
CA HIS A 297 -2.57 18.98 5.67
C HIS A 297 -1.62 19.28 6.83
N LYS A 298 -1.51 18.35 7.79
CA LYS A 298 -0.60 18.47 8.95
C LYS A 298 0.87 18.66 8.53
N LYS A 299 1.28 18.02 7.43
CA LYS A 299 2.66 18.11 6.90
C LYS A 299 2.86 19.30 5.92
N GLY A 300 1.83 20.10 5.64
CA GLY A 300 1.91 21.22 4.70
C GLY A 300 2.01 20.82 3.24
N LEU A 301 1.57 19.59 2.91
CA LEU A 301 1.62 19.01 1.56
C LEU A 301 0.28 19.07 0.81
N SER A 302 -0.71 19.75 1.36
CA SER A 302 -2.06 19.91 0.79
C SER A 302 -2.24 21.18 -0.05
N ARG A 303 -1.14 21.83 -0.47
CA ARG A 303 -1.13 23.10 -1.23
C ARG A 303 -0.20 23.01 -2.43
#